data_24a5589cbaa43aa296472f42ea763dca
#
_entry.id   24a5589cbaa43aa296472f42ea763dca
#
_cell.length_a   1.000
_cell.length_b   1.000
_cell.length_c   1.000
_cell.angle_alpha   90.00
_cell.angle_beta   90.00
_cell.angle_gamma   90.00
#
_symmetry.space_group_name_H-M   'P 1'
#
loop_
_entity.id
_entity.type
_entity.pdbx_description
1 polymer ?
#
loop_
_entity_poly.entity_id
_entity_poly.type
_entity_poly.pdbx_seq_one_letter_code
_entity_poly.pdbx_strand_id
1 'polypeptide(L)'
;MSSEIILIGPFGVGKTTVGRLLAEKLALPQVSLDDLCYGYYQEIGWNAQEAGRIYEQEAGDAFDEYTCSFEPYGVEQVLLRNHDCVIDMGGGQTVSENETRFARVQDALAPYQNVVLLLPSLDPEESVRVLKTRRSPDFLEYLVRSPCNYALAKHVIYTEGKSLEQVRDEVSDRTQ
;
A
#
# COMPACT_ATOMS: atom_id res chain seq x y z
N MET A 1 -4.50 22.10 -4.26
CA MET A 1 -3.49 21.02 -4.18
C MET A 1 -4.06 19.99 -3.24
N SER A 2 -3.93 18.71 -3.56
CA SER A 2 -4.44 17.61 -2.73
C SER A 2 -3.66 17.59 -1.41
N SER A 3 -4.38 17.58 -0.28
CA SER A 3 -3.80 17.59 1.08
C SER A 3 -3.57 16.17 1.61
N GLU A 4 -4.04 15.16 0.89
CA GLU A 4 -3.89 13.77 1.26
C GLU A 4 -2.41 13.35 1.24
N ILE A 5 -2.01 12.55 2.23
CA ILE A 5 -0.71 11.89 2.28
C ILE A 5 -0.96 10.39 2.14
N ILE A 6 -0.38 9.79 1.12
CA ILE A 6 -0.62 8.39 0.76
C ILE A 6 0.66 7.60 0.99
N LEU A 7 0.61 6.63 1.90
CA LEU A 7 1.73 5.75 2.23
C LEU A 7 1.62 4.44 1.45
N ILE A 8 2.64 4.12 0.66
CA ILE A 8 2.77 2.88 -0.09
C ILE A 8 4.05 2.12 0.32
N GLY A 9 4.16 0.87 -0.07
CA GLY A 9 5.34 0.04 0.20
C GLY A 9 5.00 -1.36 0.72
N PRO A 10 5.97 -2.25 0.91
CA PRO A 10 5.76 -3.64 1.23
C PRO A 10 5.14 -3.87 2.62
N PHE A 11 4.67 -5.09 2.85
CA PHE A 11 4.19 -5.51 4.17
C PHE A 11 5.29 -5.39 5.23
N GLY A 12 4.90 -4.99 6.45
CA GLY A 12 5.80 -4.92 7.60
C GLY A 12 6.74 -3.71 7.64
N VAL A 13 6.71 -2.81 6.63
CA VAL A 13 7.57 -1.60 6.63
C VAL A 13 7.13 -0.54 7.65
N GLY A 14 5.88 -0.62 8.16
CA GLY A 14 5.36 0.27 9.20
C GLY A 14 4.39 1.35 8.72
N LYS A 15 3.84 1.24 7.51
CA LYS A 15 2.90 2.22 6.93
C LYS A 15 1.78 2.63 7.89
N THR A 16 1.03 1.65 8.41
CA THR A 16 -0.11 1.91 9.31
C THR A 16 0.32 2.62 10.60
N THR A 17 1.46 2.23 11.17
CA THR A 17 1.97 2.86 12.40
C THR A 17 2.46 4.29 12.14
N VAL A 18 3.23 4.49 11.07
CA VAL A 18 3.70 5.82 10.66
C VAL A 18 2.51 6.70 10.27
N GLY A 19 1.54 6.13 9.54
CA GLY A 19 0.30 6.83 9.15
C GLY A 19 -0.48 7.34 10.35
N ARG A 20 -0.64 6.52 11.41
CA ARG A 20 -1.29 6.92 12.64
C ARG A 20 -0.55 8.07 13.34
N LEU A 21 0.77 7.96 13.50
CA LEU A 21 1.58 9.01 14.12
C LEU A 21 1.56 10.31 13.31
N LEU A 22 1.53 10.20 11.98
CA LEU A 22 1.45 11.35 11.08
C LEU A 22 0.07 12.03 11.17
N ALA A 23 -1.00 11.24 11.17
CA ALA A 23 -2.37 11.72 11.32
C ALA A 23 -2.56 12.45 12.66
N GLU A 24 -2.04 11.89 13.75
CA GLU A 24 -2.03 12.55 15.07
C GLU A 24 -1.26 13.88 15.04
N LYS A 25 -0.06 13.90 14.43
CA LYS A 25 0.77 15.12 14.32
C LYS A 25 0.09 16.24 13.53
N LEU A 26 -0.60 15.88 12.46
CA LEU A 26 -1.22 16.83 11.52
C LEU A 26 -2.69 17.13 11.88
N ALA A 27 -3.24 16.50 12.92
CA ALA A 27 -4.66 16.56 13.28
C ALA A 27 -5.60 16.17 12.11
N LEU A 28 -5.20 15.15 11.34
CA LEU A 28 -5.94 14.58 10.23
C LEU A 28 -6.49 13.19 10.61
N PRO A 29 -7.56 12.71 9.99
CA PRO A 29 -7.96 11.31 10.11
C PRO A 29 -6.95 10.39 9.41
N GLN A 30 -6.83 9.12 9.89
CA GLN A 30 -6.15 8.05 9.17
C GLN A 30 -7.18 7.09 8.56
N VAL A 31 -6.89 6.63 7.37
CA VAL A 31 -7.66 5.62 6.64
C VAL A 31 -6.72 4.51 6.19
N SER A 32 -7.05 3.26 6.50
CA SER A 32 -6.32 2.09 6.01
C SER A 32 -7.14 1.38 4.93
N LEU A 33 -6.55 1.19 3.75
CA LEU A 33 -7.21 0.45 2.69
C LEU A 33 -7.40 -1.03 3.06
N ASP A 34 -6.48 -1.62 3.83
CA ASP A 34 -6.62 -3.01 4.30
C ASP A 34 -7.91 -3.21 5.14
N ASP A 35 -8.35 -2.19 5.89
CA ASP A 35 -9.57 -2.25 6.68
C ASP A 35 -10.86 -2.08 5.85
N LEU A 36 -10.78 -1.41 4.69
CA LEU A 36 -11.93 -1.03 3.87
C LEU A 36 -12.09 -1.86 2.59
N CYS A 37 -11.00 -2.46 2.11
CA CYS A 37 -10.93 -3.04 0.78
C CYS A 37 -12.03 -4.07 0.48
N TYR A 38 -12.33 -4.98 1.39
CA TYR A 38 -13.36 -5.98 1.16
C TYR A 38 -14.78 -5.38 1.04
N GLY A 39 -15.05 -4.28 1.76
CA GLY A 39 -16.29 -3.53 1.58
C GLY A 39 -16.43 -2.98 0.15
N TYR A 40 -15.36 -2.40 -0.37
CA TYR A 40 -15.33 -1.91 -1.74
C TYR A 40 -15.39 -3.05 -2.77
N TYR A 41 -14.65 -4.13 -2.55
CA TYR A 41 -14.65 -5.29 -3.46
C TYR A 41 -16.04 -5.92 -3.60
N GLN A 42 -16.82 -5.98 -2.50
CA GLN A 42 -18.19 -6.48 -2.54
C GLN A 42 -19.12 -5.66 -3.44
N GLU A 43 -18.88 -4.35 -3.60
CA GLU A 43 -19.66 -3.49 -4.50
C GLU A 43 -19.60 -3.94 -5.96
N ILE A 44 -18.51 -4.60 -6.36
CA ILE A 44 -18.28 -5.10 -7.71
C ILE A 44 -18.25 -6.62 -7.82
N GLY A 45 -18.79 -7.31 -6.79
CA GLY A 45 -19.08 -8.72 -6.86
C GLY A 45 -18.07 -9.65 -6.18
N TRP A 46 -17.10 -9.13 -5.39
CA TRP A 46 -16.28 -10.02 -4.56
C TRP A 46 -17.13 -10.77 -3.55
N ASN A 47 -16.89 -12.07 -3.43
CA ASN A 47 -17.67 -12.96 -2.58
C ASN A 47 -16.75 -13.85 -1.74
N ALA A 48 -16.90 -13.80 -0.41
CA ALA A 48 -16.08 -14.56 0.53
C ALA A 48 -16.22 -16.09 0.36
N GLN A 49 -17.41 -16.57 0.01
CA GLN A 49 -17.63 -18.01 -0.20
C GLN A 49 -16.92 -18.49 -1.45
N GLU A 50 -16.98 -17.72 -2.53
CA GLU A 50 -16.27 -18.02 -3.77
C GLU A 50 -14.75 -17.94 -3.58
N ALA A 51 -14.26 -16.92 -2.88
CA ALA A 51 -12.86 -16.81 -2.50
C ALA A 51 -12.38 -18.04 -1.72
N GLY A 52 -13.16 -18.48 -0.72
CA GLY A 52 -12.88 -19.67 0.06
C GLY A 52 -12.89 -20.96 -0.81
N ARG A 53 -13.85 -21.09 -1.72
CA ARG A 53 -13.94 -22.22 -2.65
C ARG A 53 -12.69 -22.31 -3.56
N ILE A 54 -12.27 -21.17 -4.12
CA ILE A 54 -11.08 -21.10 -4.98
C ILE A 54 -9.83 -21.47 -4.19
N TYR A 55 -9.67 -20.93 -2.99
CA TYR A 55 -8.53 -21.22 -2.11
C TYR A 55 -8.42 -22.73 -1.79
N GLU A 56 -9.56 -23.40 -1.52
CA GLU A 56 -9.59 -24.82 -1.17
C GLU A 56 -9.38 -25.76 -2.39
N GLN A 57 -9.84 -25.35 -3.58
CA GLN A 57 -9.92 -26.23 -4.75
C GLN A 57 -8.81 -26.03 -5.79
N GLU A 58 -8.28 -24.81 -5.92
CA GLU A 58 -7.45 -24.44 -7.08
C GLU A 58 -6.03 -24.00 -6.71
N ALA A 59 -5.65 -24.01 -5.42
CA ALA A 59 -4.38 -23.50 -4.90
C ALA A 59 -4.23 -21.96 -4.89
N GLY A 60 -3.13 -21.46 -4.28
CA GLY A 60 -2.94 -20.06 -3.94
C GLY A 60 -2.99 -19.09 -5.13
N ASP A 61 -2.42 -19.48 -6.28
CA ASP A 61 -2.33 -18.59 -7.46
C ASP A 61 -3.70 -18.15 -7.99
N ALA A 62 -4.69 -19.06 -7.99
CA ALA A 62 -6.05 -18.74 -8.43
C ALA A 62 -6.77 -17.83 -7.45
N PHE A 63 -6.52 -18.00 -6.15
CA PHE A 63 -7.05 -17.13 -5.10
C PHE A 63 -6.44 -15.73 -5.20
N ASP A 64 -5.12 -15.64 -5.41
CA ASP A 64 -4.42 -14.38 -5.58
C ASP A 64 -4.93 -13.65 -6.82
N GLU A 65 -5.06 -14.34 -7.95
CA GLU A 65 -5.60 -13.75 -9.18
C GLU A 65 -7.04 -13.25 -9.01
N TYR A 66 -7.89 -14.03 -8.32
CA TYR A 66 -9.26 -13.63 -8.01
C TYR A 66 -9.26 -12.36 -7.16
N THR A 67 -8.50 -12.31 -6.07
CA THR A 67 -8.46 -11.17 -5.15
C THR A 67 -7.82 -9.94 -5.80
N CYS A 68 -6.70 -10.09 -6.49
CA CYS A 68 -6.01 -9.00 -7.19
C CYS A 68 -6.86 -8.35 -8.29
N SER A 69 -7.87 -9.06 -8.82
CA SER A 69 -8.78 -8.48 -9.81
C SER A 69 -9.63 -7.32 -9.27
N PHE A 70 -9.85 -7.26 -7.95
CA PHE A 70 -10.64 -6.24 -7.26
C PHE A 70 -9.78 -5.07 -6.72
N GLU A 71 -8.48 -5.25 -6.56
CA GLU A 71 -7.59 -4.29 -5.91
C GLU A 71 -7.61 -2.89 -6.57
N PRO A 72 -7.57 -2.74 -7.90
CA PRO A 72 -7.62 -1.40 -8.51
C PRO A 72 -8.88 -0.62 -8.13
N TYR A 73 -10.03 -1.30 -8.05
CA TYR A 73 -11.27 -0.66 -7.61
C TYR A 73 -11.18 -0.20 -6.15
N GLY A 74 -10.60 -1.00 -5.26
CA GLY A 74 -10.38 -0.61 -3.88
C GLY A 74 -9.51 0.64 -3.75
N VAL A 75 -8.41 0.71 -4.53
CA VAL A 75 -7.54 1.89 -4.60
C VAL A 75 -8.32 3.10 -5.10
N GLU A 76 -9.06 2.97 -6.19
CA GLU A 76 -9.91 4.05 -6.73
C GLU A 76 -10.92 4.56 -5.70
N GLN A 77 -11.60 3.64 -4.99
CA GLN A 77 -12.65 4.01 -4.03
C GLN A 77 -12.10 4.66 -2.76
N VAL A 78 -10.97 4.18 -2.21
CA VAL A 78 -10.39 4.81 -1.02
C VAL A 78 -9.95 6.23 -1.32
N LEU A 79 -9.39 6.49 -2.50
CA LEU A 79 -8.97 7.82 -2.94
C LEU A 79 -10.17 8.74 -3.23
N LEU A 80 -11.22 8.20 -3.84
CA LEU A 80 -12.41 8.98 -4.21
C LEU A 80 -13.25 9.40 -2.99
N ARG A 81 -13.29 8.57 -1.95
CA ARG A 81 -14.20 8.74 -0.80
C ARG A 81 -13.56 9.36 0.44
N ASN A 82 -12.23 9.51 0.45
CA ASN A 82 -11.52 10.00 1.62
C ASN A 82 -10.61 11.17 1.24
N HIS A 83 -10.89 12.32 1.84
CA HIS A 83 -10.18 13.57 1.60
C HIS A 83 -9.64 14.13 2.89
N ASP A 84 -8.62 14.99 2.80
CA ASP A 84 -7.97 15.63 3.96
C ASP A 84 -7.55 14.61 5.02
N CYS A 85 -6.87 13.53 4.62
CA CYS A 85 -6.50 12.43 5.49
C CYS A 85 -5.14 11.82 5.14
N VAL A 86 -4.63 11.00 6.04
CA VAL A 86 -3.50 10.11 5.79
C VAL A 86 -4.05 8.75 5.38
N ILE A 87 -3.70 8.28 4.18
CA ILE A 87 -4.13 6.98 3.67
C ILE A 87 -2.95 6.01 3.68
N ASP A 88 -3.08 4.87 4.32
CA ASP A 88 -2.13 3.79 4.13
C ASP A 88 -2.72 2.70 3.23
N MET A 89 -1.96 2.40 2.15
CA MET A 89 -2.30 1.33 1.21
C MET A 89 -1.78 -0.01 1.72
N GLY A 90 -2.47 -1.10 1.41
CA GLY A 90 -1.98 -2.44 1.68
C GLY A 90 -0.67 -2.75 0.96
N GLY A 91 0.04 -3.76 1.43
CA GLY A 91 1.39 -4.06 0.94
C GLY A 91 1.46 -4.53 -0.51
N GLY A 92 0.37 -5.11 -1.06
CA GLY A 92 0.30 -5.61 -2.44
C GLY A 92 -0.50 -4.74 -3.40
N GLN A 93 -1.44 -3.92 -2.90
CA GLN A 93 -2.46 -3.22 -3.70
C GLN A 93 -1.90 -2.17 -4.68
N THR A 94 -0.63 -1.80 -4.56
CA THR A 94 0.08 -0.87 -5.45
C THR A 94 1.06 -1.58 -6.40
N VAL A 95 1.05 -2.92 -6.41
CA VAL A 95 1.97 -3.73 -7.22
C VAL A 95 1.18 -4.74 -8.04
N SER A 96 1.37 -4.76 -9.35
CA SER A 96 0.73 -5.73 -10.24
C SER A 96 1.58 -6.00 -11.47
N GLU A 97 1.68 -7.26 -11.86
CA GLU A 97 2.26 -7.66 -13.16
C GLU A 97 1.26 -7.48 -14.31
N ASN A 98 -0.02 -7.37 -14.00
CA ASN A 98 -1.04 -7.09 -15.00
C ASN A 98 -1.04 -5.60 -15.34
N GLU A 99 -0.59 -5.27 -16.55
CA GLU A 99 -0.44 -3.90 -17.03
C GLU A 99 -1.74 -3.08 -16.94
N THR A 100 -2.89 -3.69 -17.23
CA THR A 100 -4.18 -3.00 -17.17
C THR A 100 -4.57 -2.66 -15.73
N ARG A 101 -4.32 -3.56 -14.78
CA ARG A 101 -4.56 -3.32 -13.35
C ARG A 101 -3.62 -2.24 -12.82
N PHE A 102 -2.34 -2.33 -13.17
CA PHE A 102 -1.36 -1.34 -12.76
C PHE A 102 -1.66 0.04 -13.32
N ALA A 103 -2.04 0.16 -14.60
CA ALA A 103 -2.43 1.43 -15.22
C ALA A 103 -3.59 2.11 -14.47
N ARG A 104 -4.61 1.35 -14.04
CA ARG A 104 -5.71 1.90 -13.24
C ARG A 104 -5.23 2.49 -11.91
N VAL A 105 -4.36 1.78 -11.21
CA VAL A 105 -3.76 2.26 -9.94
C VAL A 105 -2.91 3.51 -10.19
N GLN A 106 -2.14 3.52 -11.26
CA GLN A 106 -1.29 4.64 -11.66
C GLN A 106 -2.15 5.87 -11.98
N ASP A 107 -3.21 5.72 -12.77
CA ASP A 107 -4.12 6.81 -13.11
C ASP A 107 -4.84 7.36 -11.86
N ALA A 108 -5.26 6.48 -10.96
CA ALA A 108 -5.90 6.88 -9.70
C ALA A 108 -4.96 7.69 -8.79
N LEU A 109 -3.67 7.34 -8.73
CA LEU A 109 -2.67 8.03 -7.91
C LEU A 109 -2.03 9.24 -8.59
N ALA A 110 -2.13 9.38 -9.90
CA ALA A 110 -1.48 10.45 -10.67
C ALA A 110 -1.77 11.88 -10.18
N PRO A 111 -3.02 12.23 -9.74
CA PRO A 111 -3.32 13.57 -9.23
C PRO A 111 -2.66 13.93 -7.89
N TYR A 112 -2.20 12.94 -7.12
CA TYR A 112 -1.71 13.13 -5.77
C TYR A 112 -0.21 13.43 -5.75
N GLN A 113 0.17 14.51 -5.05
CA GLN A 113 1.57 14.94 -4.96
C GLN A 113 2.32 14.28 -3.80
N ASN A 114 1.60 13.79 -2.79
CA ASN A 114 2.17 13.25 -1.56
C ASN A 114 2.05 11.71 -1.51
N VAL A 115 2.47 11.02 -2.56
CA VAL A 115 2.60 9.55 -2.59
C VAL A 115 3.98 9.18 -2.08
N VAL A 116 4.05 8.60 -0.89
CA VAL A 116 5.30 8.32 -0.16
C VAL A 116 5.54 6.81 -0.11
N LEU A 117 6.60 6.36 -0.72
CA LEU A 117 7.08 4.98 -0.63
C LEU A 117 7.96 4.82 0.61
N LEU A 118 7.56 3.93 1.51
CA LEU A 118 8.39 3.51 2.64
C LEU A 118 9.11 2.20 2.30
N LEU A 119 10.42 2.17 2.47
CA LEU A 119 11.27 0.99 2.35
C LEU A 119 12.26 0.94 3.52
N PRO A 120 12.71 -0.24 3.97
CA PRO A 120 13.79 -0.29 4.96
C PRO A 120 15.06 0.39 4.51
N SER A 121 15.59 0.05 3.35
CA SER A 121 16.90 0.49 2.84
C SER A 121 16.84 0.77 1.34
N LEU A 122 17.80 1.54 0.84
CA LEU A 122 18.06 1.70 -0.59
C LEU A 122 18.47 0.36 -1.24
N ASP A 123 19.16 -0.51 -0.48
CA ASP A 123 19.52 -1.84 -0.93
C ASP A 123 18.31 -2.79 -0.80
N PRO A 124 17.81 -3.37 -1.91
CA PRO A 124 16.70 -4.30 -1.89
C PRO A 124 16.97 -5.57 -1.06
N GLU A 125 18.21 -6.10 -1.09
CA GLU A 125 18.58 -7.28 -0.28
C GLU A 125 18.44 -6.99 1.21
N GLU A 126 18.93 -5.84 1.64
CA GLU A 126 18.82 -5.39 3.01
C GLU A 126 17.35 -5.16 3.39
N SER A 127 16.57 -4.55 2.50
CA SER A 127 15.13 -4.37 2.69
C SER A 127 14.40 -5.70 2.90
N VAL A 128 14.69 -6.69 2.05
CA VAL A 128 14.13 -8.05 2.18
C VAL A 128 14.57 -8.68 3.51
N ARG A 129 15.85 -8.57 3.88
CA ARG A 129 16.39 -9.12 5.12
C ARG A 129 15.66 -8.54 6.35
N VAL A 130 15.51 -7.22 6.40
CA VAL A 130 14.83 -6.52 7.51
C VAL A 130 13.36 -6.93 7.59
N LEU A 131 12.65 -6.95 6.47
CA LEU A 131 11.21 -7.24 6.47
C LEU A 131 10.91 -8.71 6.79
N LYS A 132 11.76 -9.66 6.38
CA LYS A 132 11.62 -11.08 6.72
C LYS A 132 11.68 -11.34 8.23
N THR A 133 12.32 -10.47 9.01
CA THR A 133 12.30 -10.59 10.50
C THR A 133 10.95 -10.21 11.11
N ARG A 134 10.14 -9.44 10.39
CA ARG A 134 8.84 -8.92 10.86
C ARG A 134 7.66 -9.70 10.29
N ARG A 135 7.75 -10.09 9.04
CA ARG A 135 6.75 -10.83 8.29
C ARG A 135 7.42 -11.54 7.12
N SER A 136 7.04 -12.78 6.85
CA SER A 136 7.65 -13.57 5.77
C SER A 136 6.59 -14.12 4.82
N PRO A 137 5.88 -13.27 4.06
CA PRO A 137 5.08 -13.75 2.94
C PRO A 137 6.00 -14.20 1.79
N ASP A 138 5.61 -15.23 1.06
CA ASP A 138 6.41 -15.81 -0.05
C ASP A 138 6.72 -14.77 -1.14
N PHE A 139 5.82 -13.81 -1.36
CA PHE A 139 5.95 -12.75 -2.36
C PHE A 139 6.62 -11.45 -1.84
N LEU A 140 7.19 -11.43 -0.63
CA LEU A 140 7.80 -10.22 -0.05
C LEU A 140 8.94 -9.66 -0.91
N GLU A 141 9.78 -10.53 -1.45
CA GLU A 141 10.89 -10.15 -2.32
C GLU A 141 10.39 -9.47 -3.60
N TYR A 142 9.31 -9.99 -4.19
CA TYR A 142 8.64 -9.39 -5.32
C TYR A 142 8.13 -7.98 -4.99
N LEU A 143 7.50 -7.77 -3.84
CA LEU A 143 7.00 -6.44 -3.44
C LEU A 143 8.12 -5.41 -3.24
N VAL A 144 9.27 -5.84 -2.70
CA VAL A 144 10.43 -4.96 -2.49
C VAL A 144 11.10 -4.58 -3.81
N ARG A 145 11.22 -5.54 -4.74
CA ARG A 145 11.93 -5.35 -6.02
C ARG A 145 11.06 -4.77 -7.13
N SER A 146 9.74 -4.79 -6.96
CA SER A 146 8.81 -4.33 -7.99
C SER A 146 9.04 -2.87 -8.37
N PRO A 147 9.14 -2.55 -9.66
CA PRO A 147 9.24 -1.18 -10.14
C PRO A 147 7.94 -0.38 -9.94
N CYS A 148 6.81 -1.05 -9.70
CA CYS A 148 5.50 -0.42 -9.57
C CYS A 148 5.49 0.65 -8.48
N ASN A 149 5.95 0.32 -7.27
CA ASN A 149 5.98 1.25 -6.17
C ASN A 149 6.84 2.49 -6.46
N TYR A 150 7.99 2.31 -7.13
CA TYR A 150 8.84 3.43 -7.53
C TYR A 150 8.19 4.30 -8.61
N ALA A 151 7.45 3.70 -9.54
CA ALA A 151 6.74 4.44 -10.58
C ALA A 151 5.59 5.30 -10.03
N LEU A 152 4.99 4.89 -8.93
CA LEU A 152 3.90 5.61 -8.25
C LEU A 152 4.41 6.69 -7.30
N ALA A 153 5.56 6.47 -6.66
CA ALA A 153 6.08 7.32 -5.59
C ALA A 153 6.47 8.72 -6.09
N LYS A 154 6.13 9.74 -5.32
CA LYS A 154 6.66 11.10 -5.45
C LYS A 154 7.81 11.33 -4.47
N HIS A 155 7.80 10.60 -3.35
CA HIS A 155 8.84 10.63 -2.32
C HIS A 155 9.20 9.19 -1.92
N VAL A 156 10.48 8.94 -1.66
CA VAL A 156 10.96 7.66 -1.11
C VAL A 156 11.66 7.93 0.22
N ILE A 157 11.26 7.19 1.25
CA ILE A 157 11.81 7.32 2.61
C ILE A 157 12.30 5.95 3.08
N TYR A 158 13.56 5.92 3.52
CA TYR A 158 14.16 4.72 4.08
C TYR A 158 14.04 4.71 5.59
N THR A 159 13.56 3.59 6.17
CA THR A 159 13.14 3.51 7.56
C THR A 159 14.18 2.86 8.48
N GLU A 160 15.18 2.17 7.93
CA GLU A 160 16.21 1.49 8.73
C GLU A 160 17.04 2.49 9.52
N GLY A 161 17.34 2.15 10.79
CA GLY A 161 18.09 3.02 11.69
C GLY A 161 17.32 4.23 12.23
N LYS A 162 16.04 4.38 11.88
CA LYS A 162 15.17 5.48 12.35
C LYS A 162 14.10 4.97 13.30
N SER A 163 13.74 5.81 14.29
CA SER A 163 12.51 5.58 15.06
C SER A 163 11.28 5.89 14.21
N LEU A 164 10.11 5.42 14.65
CA LEU A 164 8.84 5.69 13.95
C LEU A 164 8.53 7.20 13.90
N GLU A 165 8.91 7.93 14.96
CA GLU A 165 8.75 9.38 15.04
C GLU A 165 9.68 10.10 14.05
N GLN A 166 10.91 9.62 13.87
CA GLN A 166 11.83 10.16 12.87
C GLN A 166 11.31 9.93 11.44
N VAL A 167 10.75 8.74 11.16
CA VAL A 167 10.14 8.46 9.86
C VAL A 167 8.91 9.35 9.64
N ARG A 168 8.02 9.47 10.65
CA ARG A 168 6.87 10.37 10.61
C ARG A 168 7.29 11.81 10.29
N ASP A 169 8.32 12.32 10.98
CA ASP A 169 8.78 13.69 10.81
C ASP A 169 9.35 13.93 9.40
N GLU A 170 10.13 12.97 8.87
CA GLU A 170 10.62 13.03 7.51
C GLU A 170 9.50 12.99 6.47
N VAL A 171 8.44 12.17 6.68
CA VAL A 171 7.24 12.18 5.83
C VAL A 171 6.60 13.56 5.87
N SER A 172 6.35 14.09 7.07
CA SER A 172 5.75 15.41 7.26
C SER A 172 6.52 16.52 6.56
N ASP A 173 7.86 16.52 6.65
CA ASP A 173 8.71 17.54 6.06
C ASP A 173 8.75 17.50 4.53
N ARG A 174 8.54 16.33 3.93
CA ARG A 174 8.55 16.14 2.47
C ARG A 174 7.19 16.36 1.80
N THR A 175 6.12 16.41 2.57
CA THR A 175 4.73 16.49 2.07
C THR A 175 4.04 17.84 2.37
N GLN A 176 4.81 18.82 2.83
CA GLN A 176 4.34 20.21 3.10
C GLN A 176 4.44 21.10 1.86
#